data_5843055a1b2ea94d7cebb0ad122c3b4f
#
_entry.id   5843055a1b2ea94d7cebb0ad122c3b4f
#
_cell.length_a   1.000
_cell.length_b   1.000
_cell.length_c   1.000
_cell.angle_alpha   90.00
_cell.angle_beta   90.00
_cell.angle_gamma   90.00
#
_symmetry.space_group_name_H-M   'P 1'
#
loop_
_entity.id
_entity.type
_entity.pdbx_description
1 polymer ?
#
loop_
_entity_poly.entity_id
_entity_poly.type
_entity_poly.pdbx_seq_one_letter_code
_entity_poly.pdbx_strand_id
1 'polypeptide(L)'
;MPDGVPTWEEIARDHGRFLYNVAYRLAGSDADAQDLVQEALIRVRRGLETYTPGSLEAWLARIVTNVFLDEVRRTTRRPTVAFPEQPDLVVPPAAAADAASEALSDEVQEALAALPEEFRTAVVLCDVVGLSYEEIAGAQGIPVGTVRSRIHRGRRLLRSALS
;
A
#
# COMPACT_ATOMS: atom_id res chain seq x y z
N MET A 1 24.92 10.76 4.15
CA MET A 1 23.91 9.73 4.43
C MET A 1 24.53 8.61 5.23
N PRO A 2 23.85 8.11 6.26
CA PRO A 2 24.32 6.93 6.96
C PRO A 2 24.41 5.75 6.01
N ASP A 3 25.38 4.88 6.22
CA ASP A 3 25.54 3.68 5.41
C ASP A 3 24.28 2.80 5.54
N GLY A 4 23.85 2.21 4.44
CA GLY A 4 22.68 1.33 4.40
C GLY A 4 21.34 2.00 4.22
N VAL A 5 21.29 3.35 4.13
CA VAL A 5 20.06 4.07 3.86
C VAL A 5 20.05 4.49 2.39
N PRO A 6 19.09 3.98 1.58
CA PRO A 6 19.00 4.38 0.19
C PRO A 6 18.50 5.81 0.04
N THR A 7 18.81 6.43 -1.10
CA THR A 7 18.23 7.73 -1.43
C THR A 7 16.79 7.52 -1.90
N TRP A 8 15.98 8.59 -1.88
CA TRP A 8 14.60 8.48 -2.35
C TRP A 8 14.52 8.17 -3.86
N GLU A 9 15.51 8.61 -4.63
CA GLU A 9 15.61 8.27 -6.06
C GLU A 9 15.89 6.78 -6.26
N GLU A 10 16.76 6.21 -5.44
CA GLU A 10 17.03 4.77 -5.46
C GLU A 10 15.77 3.97 -5.10
N ILE A 11 15.02 4.44 -4.11
CA ILE A 11 13.76 3.81 -3.72
C ILE A 11 12.76 3.84 -4.87
N ALA A 12 12.59 4.99 -5.51
CA ALA A 12 11.68 5.10 -6.64
C ALA A 12 12.08 4.17 -7.79
N ARG A 13 13.37 4.06 -8.07
CA ARG A 13 13.89 3.21 -9.14
C ARG A 13 13.79 1.73 -8.79
N ASP A 14 14.28 1.35 -7.61
CA ASP A 14 14.45 -0.05 -7.23
C ASP A 14 13.21 -0.67 -6.59
N HIS A 15 12.36 0.16 -5.97
CA HIS A 15 11.16 -0.30 -5.26
C HIS A 15 9.86 0.26 -5.82
N GLY A 16 9.91 0.91 -6.98
CA GLY A 16 8.73 1.47 -7.63
C GLY A 16 7.68 0.40 -7.95
N ARG A 17 8.14 -0.76 -8.42
CA ARG A 17 7.27 -1.90 -8.72
C ARG A 17 6.56 -2.39 -7.45
N PHE A 18 7.29 -2.52 -6.36
CA PHE A 18 6.73 -2.94 -5.08
C PHE A 18 5.70 -1.92 -4.59
N LEU A 19 6.04 -0.63 -4.60
CA LEU A 19 5.13 0.43 -4.19
C LEU A 19 3.85 0.43 -5.03
N TYR A 20 3.99 0.30 -6.34
CA TYR A 20 2.84 0.27 -7.23
C TYR A 20 1.97 -0.97 -6.97
N ASN A 21 2.59 -2.13 -6.77
CA ASN A 21 1.86 -3.36 -6.51
C ASN A 21 0.99 -3.23 -5.26
N VAL A 22 1.56 -2.74 -4.16
CA VAL A 22 0.80 -2.54 -2.93
C VAL A 22 -0.33 -1.51 -3.16
N ALA A 23 0.00 -0.40 -3.80
CA ALA A 23 -0.98 0.67 -4.09
C ALA A 23 -2.12 0.16 -4.95
N TYR A 24 -1.82 -0.63 -5.98
CA TYR A 24 -2.84 -1.18 -6.89
C TYR A 24 -3.79 -2.14 -6.17
N ARG A 25 -3.24 -3.00 -5.29
CA ARG A 25 -4.08 -3.92 -4.51
C ARG A 25 -5.00 -3.19 -3.55
N LEU A 26 -4.55 -2.06 -3.02
CA LEU A 26 -5.38 -1.23 -2.12
C LEU A 26 -6.39 -0.38 -2.89
N ALA A 27 -5.95 0.30 -3.93
CA ALA A 27 -6.76 1.29 -4.64
C ALA A 27 -7.70 0.71 -5.69
N GLY A 28 -7.30 -0.36 -6.35
CA GLY A 28 -8.15 -1.06 -7.32
C GLY A 28 -8.09 -0.55 -8.76
N SER A 29 -7.42 0.58 -9.02
CA SER A 29 -7.27 1.10 -10.38
C SER A 29 -5.88 1.67 -10.59
N ASP A 30 -5.44 1.72 -11.84
CA ASP A 30 -4.14 2.28 -12.19
C ASP A 30 -4.03 3.76 -11.82
N ALA A 31 -5.04 4.55 -12.12
CA ALA A 31 -5.03 5.98 -11.83
C ALA A 31 -4.86 6.25 -10.32
N ASP A 32 -5.66 5.59 -9.50
CA ASP A 32 -5.59 5.75 -8.05
C ASP A 32 -4.30 5.19 -7.48
N ALA A 33 -3.80 4.08 -8.03
CA ALA A 33 -2.52 3.50 -7.61
C ALA A 33 -1.36 4.47 -7.88
N GLN A 34 -1.34 5.11 -9.05
CA GLN A 34 -0.31 6.12 -9.36
C GLN A 34 -0.36 7.29 -8.39
N ASP A 35 -1.55 7.77 -8.07
CA ASP A 35 -1.72 8.85 -7.09
C ASP A 35 -1.20 8.45 -5.71
N LEU A 36 -1.49 7.23 -5.27
CA LEU A 36 -0.98 6.71 -4.00
C LEU A 36 0.55 6.62 -4.00
N VAL A 37 1.14 6.13 -5.08
CA VAL A 37 2.59 6.02 -5.19
C VAL A 37 3.24 7.40 -5.13
N GLN A 38 2.69 8.39 -5.83
CA GLN A 38 3.19 9.75 -5.83
C GLN A 38 3.23 10.33 -4.40
N GLU A 39 2.11 10.25 -3.69
CA GLU A 39 2.04 10.74 -2.32
C GLU A 39 2.94 9.94 -1.38
N ALA A 40 3.01 8.63 -1.57
CA ALA A 40 3.89 7.78 -0.76
C ALA A 40 5.35 8.18 -0.93
N LEU A 41 5.78 8.45 -2.17
CA LEU A 41 7.16 8.88 -2.44
C LEU A 41 7.49 10.22 -1.80
N ILE A 42 6.53 11.13 -1.73
CA ILE A 42 6.70 12.40 -1.02
C ILE A 42 6.95 12.12 0.47
N ARG A 43 6.16 11.24 1.07
CA ARG A 43 6.32 10.88 2.49
C ARG A 43 7.60 10.09 2.73
N VAL A 44 8.01 9.24 1.80
CA VAL A 44 9.30 8.54 1.85
C VAL A 44 10.44 9.56 1.92
N ARG A 45 10.42 10.55 1.05
CA ARG A 45 11.44 11.59 1.01
C ARG A 45 11.54 12.32 2.35
N ARG A 46 10.41 12.68 2.94
CA ARG A 46 10.37 13.37 4.24
C ARG A 46 10.83 12.48 5.38
N GLY A 47 10.54 11.18 5.30
CA GLY A 47 10.82 10.24 6.37
C GLY A 47 12.19 9.59 6.34
N LEU A 48 12.96 9.76 5.25
CA LEU A 48 14.26 9.11 5.12
C LEU A 48 15.26 9.52 6.21
N GLU A 49 15.18 10.75 6.69
CA GLU A 49 16.07 11.25 7.74
C GLU A 49 15.86 10.51 9.08
N THR A 50 14.66 10.02 9.29
CA THR A 50 14.32 9.31 10.53
C THR A 50 14.26 7.80 10.35
N TYR A 51 14.49 7.32 9.12
CA TYR A 51 14.46 5.89 8.83
C TYR A 51 15.63 5.19 9.50
N THR A 52 15.31 4.12 10.22
CA THR A 52 16.31 3.25 10.84
C THR A 52 16.44 2.00 9.99
N PRO A 53 17.66 1.57 9.63
CA PRO A 53 17.85 0.36 8.84
C PRO A 53 17.11 -0.85 9.44
N GLY A 54 16.37 -1.55 8.60
CA GLY A 54 15.55 -2.69 8.95
C GLY A 54 14.86 -3.18 7.70
N SER A 55 13.62 -3.66 7.79
CA SER A 55 12.87 -4.06 6.60
C SER A 55 12.37 -2.82 5.85
N LEU A 56 13.06 -2.50 4.77
CA LEU A 56 12.68 -1.37 3.91
C LEU A 56 11.28 -1.58 3.32
N GLU A 57 10.98 -2.78 2.85
CA GLU A 57 9.67 -3.07 2.25
C GLU A 57 8.54 -2.93 3.27
N ALA A 58 8.74 -3.37 4.52
CA ALA A 58 7.75 -3.19 5.57
C ALA A 58 7.50 -1.69 5.84
N TRP A 59 8.56 -0.90 5.88
CA TRP A 59 8.46 0.54 6.08
C TRP A 59 7.72 1.23 4.93
N LEU A 60 8.08 0.85 3.69
CA LEU A 60 7.42 1.39 2.50
C LEU A 60 5.93 0.99 2.44
N ALA A 61 5.62 -0.26 2.75
CA ALA A 61 4.24 -0.74 2.79
C ALA A 61 3.41 0.02 3.83
N ARG A 62 4.01 0.31 4.99
CA ARG A 62 3.36 1.13 6.02
C ARG A 62 3.02 2.52 5.49
N ILE A 63 3.96 3.15 4.78
CA ILE A 63 3.74 4.49 4.22
C ILE A 63 2.60 4.47 3.20
N VAL A 64 2.63 3.55 2.24
CA VAL A 64 1.57 3.42 1.22
C VAL A 64 0.21 3.20 1.89
N THR A 65 0.17 2.30 2.87
CA THR A 65 -1.06 1.99 3.59
C THR A 65 -1.60 3.21 4.33
N ASN A 66 -0.73 3.96 4.98
CA ASN A 66 -1.15 5.17 5.71
C ASN A 66 -1.68 6.23 4.74
N VAL A 67 -1.05 6.39 3.58
CA VAL A 67 -1.54 7.29 2.53
C VAL A 67 -2.95 6.87 2.09
N PHE A 68 -3.12 5.57 1.82
CA PHE A 68 -4.41 5.04 1.40
C PHE A 68 -5.50 5.30 2.45
N LEU A 69 -5.23 5.00 3.70
CA LEU A 69 -6.20 5.20 4.78
C LEU A 69 -6.53 6.67 5.01
N ASP A 70 -5.53 7.54 4.93
CA ASP A 70 -5.75 8.99 5.03
C ASP A 70 -6.62 9.48 3.89
N GLU A 71 -6.41 8.96 2.70
CA GLU A 71 -7.19 9.28 1.51
C GLU A 71 -8.65 8.86 1.66
N VAL A 72 -8.87 7.65 2.15
CA VAL A 72 -10.22 7.13 2.41
C VAL A 72 -10.94 8.03 3.41
N ARG A 73 -10.29 8.40 4.49
CA ARG A 73 -10.86 9.28 5.51
C ARG A 73 -11.21 10.65 4.94
N ARG A 74 -10.31 11.20 4.13
CA ARG A 74 -10.51 12.51 3.50
C ARG A 74 -11.68 12.49 2.52
N THR A 75 -11.76 11.47 1.68
CA THR A 75 -12.84 11.31 0.71
C THR A 75 -14.20 11.18 1.39
N THR A 76 -14.24 10.48 2.51
CA THR A 76 -15.46 10.34 3.31
C THR A 76 -15.92 11.68 3.89
N ARG A 77 -14.97 12.52 4.32
CA ARG A 77 -15.26 13.82 4.93
C ARG A 77 -15.50 14.93 3.90
N ARG A 78 -14.76 14.89 2.78
CA ARG A 78 -14.78 15.94 1.75
C ARG A 78 -14.67 15.30 0.37
N PRO A 79 -15.78 14.84 -0.19
CA PRO A 79 -15.74 14.03 -1.42
C PRO A 79 -15.29 14.76 -2.68
N THR A 80 -15.06 16.07 -2.65
CA THR A 80 -14.77 16.85 -3.87
C THR A 80 -13.45 17.61 -3.82
N VAL A 81 -12.51 17.24 -2.93
CA VAL A 81 -11.24 17.96 -2.85
C VAL A 81 -10.26 17.45 -3.92
N ALA A 82 -9.82 18.34 -4.79
CA ALA A 82 -8.78 18.03 -5.76
C ALA A 82 -7.43 17.89 -5.05
N PHE A 83 -6.59 16.97 -5.53
CA PHE A 83 -5.25 16.80 -5.03
C PHE A 83 -4.38 18.00 -5.39
N PRO A 84 -3.46 18.42 -4.51
CA PRO A 84 -2.43 19.37 -4.88
C PRO A 84 -1.57 18.79 -6.01
N GLU A 85 -0.97 19.66 -6.81
CA GLU A 85 -0.06 19.23 -7.86
C GLU A 85 1.02 18.33 -7.28
N GLN A 86 1.28 17.23 -7.96
CA GLN A 86 2.24 16.24 -7.54
C GLN A 86 3.57 16.43 -8.26
N PRO A 87 4.72 16.15 -7.62
CA PRO A 87 5.99 16.13 -8.34
C PRO A 87 5.98 15.09 -9.45
N ASP A 88 6.79 15.33 -10.48
CA ASP A 88 6.83 14.52 -11.70
C ASP A 88 7.54 13.16 -11.52
N LEU A 89 7.44 12.55 -10.36
CA LEU A 89 8.05 11.26 -10.12
C LEU A 89 6.99 10.16 -10.28
N VAL A 90 7.09 9.39 -11.34
CA VAL A 90 6.13 8.36 -11.70
C VAL A 90 6.82 7.00 -11.79
N VAL A 91 6.13 5.96 -11.37
CA VAL A 91 6.61 4.59 -11.57
C VAL A 91 6.65 4.33 -13.08
N PRO A 92 7.76 3.80 -13.62
CA PRO A 92 7.84 3.53 -15.05
C PRO A 92 6.69 2.63 -15.53
N PRO A 93 6.13 2.89 -16.73
CA PRO A 93 5.01 2.10 -17.25
C PRO A 93 5.28 0.59 -17.30
N ALA A 94 6.49 0.19 -17.61
CA ALA A 94 6.85 -1.22 -17.63
C ALA A 94 6.78 -1.86 -16.25
N ALA A 95 7.26 -1.15 -15.22
CA ALA A 95 7.19 -1.64 -13.83
C ALA A 95 5.74 -1.72 -13.36
N ALA A 96 4.92 -0.73 -13.70
CA ALA A 96 3.50 -0.72 -13.35
C ALA A 96 2.76 -1.88 -14.02
N ALA A 97 3.02 -2.11 -15.31
CA ALA A 97 2.40 -3.21 -16.05
C ALA A 97 2.80 -4.57 -15.46
N ASP A 98 4.07 -4.74 -15.14
CA ASP A 98 4.57 -5.97 -14.54
C ASP A 98 3.95 -6.22 -13.18
N ALA A 99 3.87 -5.18 -12.34
CA ALA A 99 3.27 -5.29 -11.01
C ALA A 99 1.78 -5.62 -11.09
N ALA A 100 1.05 -4.99 -12.00
CA ALA A 100 -0.38 -5.24 -12.17
C ALA A 100 -0.67 -6.64 -12.68
N SER A 101 0.24 -7.22 -13.48
CA SER A 101 0.08 -8.57 -14.00
C SER A 101 0.53 -9.67 -13.03
N GLU A 102 1.22 -9.30 -11.96
CA GLU A 102 1.74 -10.26 -10.98
C GLU A 102 0.63 -10.92 -10.17
N ALA A 103 0.61 -12.22 -10.23
CA ALA A 103 0.05 -13.15 -9.23
C ALA A 103 -1.45 -13.11 -8.95
N LEU A 104 -2.17 -12.04 -9.19
CA LEU A 104 -3.59 -12.02 -8.91
C LEU A 104 -4.41 -11.91 -10.19
N SER A 105 -5.39 -12.80 -10.32
CA SER A 105 -6.34 -12.72 -11.43
C SER A 105 -7.23 -11.48 -11.26
N ASP A 106 -7.87 -11.07 -12.35
CA ASP A 106 -8.81 -9.94 -12.32
C ASP A 106 -9.95 -10.19 -11.33
N GLU A 107 -10.40 -11.44 -11.23
CA GLU A 107 -11.46 -11.82 -10.28
C GLU A 107 -11.05 -11.60 -8.84
N VAL A 108 -9.81 -11.99 -8.49
CA VAL A 108 -9.28 -11.79 -7.14
C VAL A 108 -9.09 -10.30 -6.86
N GLN A 109 -8.59 -9.56 -7.84
CA GLN A 109 -8.41 -8.11 -7.69
C GLN A 109 -9.76 -7.41 -7.48
N GLU A 110 -10.80 -7.78 -8.22
CA GLU A 110 -12.14 -7.22 -8.04
C GLU A 110 -12.71 -7.56 -6.66
N ALA A 111 -12.54 -8.80 -6.22
CA ALA A 111 -13.00 -9.23 -4.90
C ALA A 111 -12.28 -8.47 -3.79
N LEU A 112 -10.98 -8.25 -3.96
CA LEU A 112 -10.19 -7.49 -3.01
C LEU A 112 -10.65 -6.03 -2.94
N ALA A 113 -10.89 -5.42 -4.11
CA ALA A 113 -11.38 -4.04 -4.19
C ALA A 113 -12.75 -3.85 -3.56
N ALA A 114 -13.56 -4.91 -3.52
CA ALA A 114 -14.90 -4.88 -2.91
C ALA A 114 -14.88 -5.01 -1.39
N LEU A 115 -13.75 -5.40 -0.79
CA LEU A 115 -13.65 -5.50 0.67
C LEU A 115 -13.70 -4.12 1.32
N PRO A 116 -14.31 -3.99 2.49
CA PRO A 116 -14.14 -2.79 3.31
C PRO A 116 -12.65 -2.50 3.52
N GLU A 117 -12.29 -1.23 3.59
CA GLU A 117 -10.89 -0.79 3.61
C GLU A 117 -10.08 -1.44 4.72
N GLU A 118 -10.68 -1.58 5.91
CA GLU A 118 -10.00 -2.17 7.07
C GLU A 118 -9.61 -3.63 6.85
N PHE A 119 -10.46 -4.39 6.17
CA PHE A 119 -10.18 -5.79 5.85
C PHE A 119 -9.21 -5.91 4.68
N ARG A 120 -9.42 -5.09 3.65
CA ARG A 120 -8.53 -5.04 2.49
C ARG A 120 -7.10 -4.73 2.90
N THR A 121 -6.93 -3.71 3.73
CA THR A 121 -5.62 -3.29 4.22
C THR A 121 -4.92 -4.42 4.98
N ALA A 122 -5.64 -5.08 5.89
CA ALA A 122 -5.07 -6.17 6.68
C ALA A 122 -4.66 -7.35 5.78
N VAL A 123 -5.50 -7.73 4.83
CA VAL A 123 -5.19 -8.82 3.90
C VAL A 123 -4.02 -8.48 3.00
N VAL A 124 -3.97 -7.26 2.47
CA VAL A 124 -2.87 -6.85 1.60
C VAL A 124 -1.53 -6.87 2.36
N LEU A 125 -1.49 -6.33 3.56
CA LEU A 125 -0.26 -6.32 4.35
C LEU A 125 0.19 -7.73 4.73
N CYS A 126 -0.74 -8.63 5.01
CA CYS A 126 -0.41 -10.00 5.37
C CYS A 126 -0.10 -10.87 4.14
N ASP A 127 -0.99 -10.91 3.18
CA ASP A 127 -0.93 -11.89 2.09
C ASP A 127 -0.18 -11.41 0.85
N VAL A 128 -0.12 -10.12 0.60
CA VAL A 128 0.62 -9.56 -0.54
C VAL A 128 2.03 -9.15 -0.10
N VAL A 129 2.13 -8.40 0.99
CA VAL A 129 3.42 -7.90 1.47
C VAL A 129 4.18 -8.94 2.29
N GLY A 130 3.46 -9.75 3.06
CA GLY A 130 4.08 -10.82 3.87
C GLY A 130 4.45 -10.39 5.27
N LEU A 131 3.81 -9.36 5.83
CA LEU A 131 4.08 -8.93 7.20
C LEU A 131 3.44 -9.89 8.20
N SER A 132 4.08 -10.02 9.37
CA SER A 132 3.51 -10.74 10.50
C SER A 132 2.34 -9.95 11.10
N TYR A 133 1.52 -10.60 11.89
CA TYR A 133 0.41 -9.94 12.58
C TYR A 133 0.93 -8.83 13.52
N GLU A 134 2.05 -9.09 14.19
CA GLU A 134 2.68 -8.11 15.09
C GLU A 134 3.18 -6.90 14.30
N GLU A 135 3.78 -7.13 13.14
CA GLU A 135 4.24 -6.04 12.28
C GLU A 135 3.07 -5.19 11.77
N ILE A 136 1.97 -5.83 11.39
CA ILE A 136 0.76 -5.13 10.95
C ILE A 136 0.18 -4.32 12.11
N ALA A 137 0.09 -4.92 13.29
CA ALA A 137 -0.41 -4.24 14.48
C ALA A 137 0.40 -2.98 14.78
N GLY A 138 1.72 -3.10 14.74
CA GLY A 138 2.63 -1.96 14.93
C GLY A 138 2.47 -0.89 13.86
N ALA A 139 2.34 -1.30 12.61
CA ALA A 139 2.20 -0.39 11.48
C ALA A 139 0.89 0.41 11.53
N GLN A 140 -0.19 -0.23 11.98
CA GLN A 140 -1.52 0.39 12.01
C GLN A 140 -1.93 0.95 13.36
N GLY A 141 -1.13 0.69 14.40
CA GLY A 141 -1.45 1.14 15.75
C GLY A 141 -2.70 0.51 16.34
N ILE A 142 -2.92 -0.77 16.07
CA ILE A 142 -4.08 -1.53 16.56
C ILE A 142 -3.61 -2.81 17.27
N PRO A 143 -4.45 -3.39 18.14
CA PRO A 143 -4.08 -4.64 18.82
C PRO A 143 -3.92 -5.81 17.85
N VAL A 144 -3.03 -6.73 18.17
CA VAL A 144 -2.81 -7.96 17.37
C VAL A 144 -4.10 -8.76 17.19
N GLY A 145 -4.92 -8.83 18.22
CA GLY A 145 -6.21 -9.53 18.12
C GLY A 145 -7.13 -8.92 17.07
N THR A 146 -7.11 -7.59 16.93
CA THR A 146 -7.87 -6.90 15.89
C THR A 146 -7.32 -7.23 14.51
N VAL A 147 -6.00 -7.29 14.36
CA VAL A 147 -5.37 -7.70 13.09
C VAL A 147 -5.82 -9.10 12.71
N ARG A 148 -5.74 -10.04 13.64
CA ARG A 148 -6.15 -11.43 13.40
C ARG A 148 -7.60 -11.52 12.94
N SER A 149 -8.48 -10.82 13.63
CA SER A 149 -9.90 -10.74 13.29
C SER A 149 -10.13 -10.20 11.88
N ARG A 150 -9.47 -9.10 11.55
CA ARG A 150 -9.61 -8.45 10.23
C ARG A 150 -9.10 -9.33 9.10
N ILE A 151 -7.97 -10.00 9.28
CA ILE A 151 -7.41 -10.90 8.28
C ILE A 151 -8.36 -12.09 8.08
N HIS A 152 -8.79 -12.69 9.15
CA HIS A 152 -9.68 -13.86 9.10
C HIS A 152 -10.99 -13.51 8.38
N ARG A 153 -11.56 -12.38 8.73
CA ARG A 153 -12.82 -11.91 8.14
C ARG A 153 -12.64 -11.52 6.68
N GLY A 154 -11.55 -10.83 6.36
CA GLY A 154 -11.22 -10.45 4.99
C GLY A 154 -11.05 -11.66 4.09
N ARG A 155 -10.31 -12.65 4.54
CA ARG A 155 -10.12 -13.90 3.80
C ARG A 155 -11.44 -14.65 3.57
N ARG A 156 -12.30 -14.66 4.56
CA ARG A 156 -13.62 -15.30 4.45
C ARG A 156 -14.48 -14.61 3.41
N LEU A 157 -14.50 -13.28 3.41
CA LEU A 157 -15.25 -12.50 2.42
C LEU A 157 -14.69 -12.72 1.02
N LEU A 158 -13.37 -12.81 0.87
CA LEU A 158 -12.75 -13.11 -0.43
C LEU A 158 -13.17 -14.48 -0.93
N ARG A 159 -13.13 -15.51 -0.08
CA ARG A 159 -13.55 -16.86 -0.47
C ARG A 159 -15.00 -16.87 -0.92
N SER A 160 -15.87 -16.16 -0.21
CA SER A 160 -17.30 -16.08 -0.59
C SER A 160 -17.48 -15.41 -1.95
N ALA A 161 -16.71 -14.35 -2.22
CA ALA A 161 -16.80 -13.63 -3.48
C ALA A 161 -16.29 -14.45 -4.67
N LEU A 162 -15.36 -15.39 -4.40
CA LEU A 162 -14.73 -16.21 -5.45
C LEU A 162 -15.35 -17.57 -5.63
N SER A 163 -16.37 -17.89 -4.85
CA SER A 163 -17.08 -19.19 -4.94
C SER A 163 -18.09 -19.22 -6.05
#